data_d44e5e7453ee953b8bef18407876f584
#
_entry.id   d44e5e7453ee953b8bef18407876f584
#
_cell.length_a   1.000
_cell.length_b   1.000
_cell.length_c   1.000
_cell.angle_alpha   90.00
_cell.angle_beta   90.00
_cell.angle_gamma   90.00
#
_symmetry.space_group_name_H-M   'P 1'
#
loop_
_entity.id
_entity.type
_entity.pdbx_description
1 polymer ?
#
loop_
_entity_poly.entity_id
_entity_poly.type
_entity_poly.pdbx_seq_one_letter_code
_entity_poly.pdbx_strand_id
1 'polypeptide(L)'
;MKAENQTSPDLLTRAHVVPFVVFMLFSLLLQIVTMWLGWKHPDAPWWRQDPAQIIYPIQTIVVLALMVHYWRCYTFSWSWKWSLIGVVFGAVGIGFWLLPTTLYDALGYESEPDGIAGLLGVAERKEGFDP
;
A
#
# COMPACT_ATOMS: atom_id res chain seq x y z
N MET A 1 -28.07 -25.23 24.30
CA MET A 1 -27.75 -23.78 24.26
C MET A 1 -26.57 -23.61 23.35
N LYS A 2 -26.81 -23.20 22.10
CA LYS A 2 -25.73 -22.73 21.23
C LYS A 2 -25.28 -21.40 21.79
N ALA A 3 -24.06 -21.32 22.29
CA ALA A 3 -23.41 -20.05 22.55
C ALA A 3 -23.35 -19.33 21.20
N GLU A 4 -24.28 -18.43 21.00
CA GLU A 4 -24.24 -17.45 19.93
C GLU A 4 -22.97 -16.66 20.15
N ASN A 5 -21.98 -16.96 19.33
CA ASN A 5 -20.68 -16.29 19.33
C ASN A 5 -20.96 -14.88 18.77
N GLN A 6 -21.63 -14.04 19.57
CA GLN A 6 -21.83 -12.63 19.26
C GLN A 6 -20.44 -12.00 19.31
N THR A 7 -19.84 -11.93 18.15
CA THR A 7 -18.65 -11.12 17.96
C THR A 7 -19.02 -9.72 18.41
N SER A 8 -18.45 -9.26 19.52
CA SER A 8 -18.79 -7.95 20.07
C SER A 8 -18.53 -6.86 19.00
N PRO A 9 -19.36 -5.83 18.91
CA PRO A 9 -19.18 -4.76 17.93
C PRO A 9 -17.79 -4.12 18.04
N ASP A 10 -17.20 -4.09 19.22
CA ASP A 10 -15.83 -3.63 19.43
C ASP A 10 -14.79 -4.51 18.75
N LEU A 11 -14.98 -5.82 18.78
CA LEU A 11 -14.06 -6.75 18.12
C LEU A 11 -14.12 -6.63 16.59
N LEU A 12 -15.31 -6.46 16.04
CA LEU A 12 -15.51 -6.22 14.61
C LEU A 12 -14.84 -4.92 14.17
N THR A 13 -15.01 -3.87 14.92
CA THR A 13 -14.36 -2.58 14.64
C THR A 13 -12.84 -2.71 14.70
N ARG A 14 -12.31 -3.35 15.72
CA ARG A 14 -10.85 -3.61 15.83
C ARG A 14 -10.33 -4.45 14.68
N ALA A 15 -11.04 -5.48 14.28
CA ALA A 15 -10.63 -6.36 13.18
C ALA A 15 -10.47 -5.61 11.83
N HIS A 16 -11.24 -4.56 11.61
CA HIS A 16 -11.18 -3.76 10.38
C HIS A 16 -10.22 -2.56 10.50
N VAL A 17 -10.18 -1.93 11.67
CA VAL A 17 -9.39 -0.71 11.89
C VAL A 17 -7.92 -1.01 12.16
N VAL A 18 -7.61 -2.03 12.98
CA VAL A 18 -6.23 -2.31 13.40
C VAL A 18 -5.30 -2.62 12.22
N PRO A 19 -5.64 -3.50 11.27
CA PRO A 19 -4.77 -3.76 10.12
C PRO A 19 -4.51 -2.50 9.28
N PHE A 20 -5.53 -1.67 9.12
CA PHE A 20 -5.41 -0.42 8.37
C PHE A 20 -4.51 0.59 9.09
N VAL A 21 -4.70 0.79 10.39
CA VAL A 21 -3.87 1.69 11.20
C VAL A 21 -2.42 1.22 11.20
N VAL A 22 -2.17 -0.08 11.36
CA VAL A 22 -0.82 -0.65 11.31
C VAL A 22 -0.19 -0.42 9.94
N PHE A 23 -0.93 -0.63 8.85
CA PHE A 23 -0.47 -0.32 7.50
C PHE A 23 -0.05 1.16 7.37
N MET A 24 -0.88 2.08 7.85
CA MET A 24 -0.59 3.53 7.83
C MET A 24 0.63 3.88 8.67
N LEU A 25 0.79 3.27 9.85
CA LEU A 25 1.96 3.49 10.71
C LEU A 25 3.26 3.03 10.05
N PHE A 26 3.26 1.88 9.36
CA PHE A 26 4.42 1.44 8.59
C PHE A 26 4.74 2.37 7.43
N SER A 27 3.73 2.90 6.75
CA SER A 27 3.92 3.87 5.68
C SER A 27 4.52 5.18 6.20
N LEU A 28 4.08 5.64 7.36
CA LEU A 28 4.67 6.79 8.05
C LEU A 28 6.10 6.50 8.50
N LEU A 29 6.33 5.33 9.08
CA LEU A 29 7.67 4.88 9.48
C LEU A 29 8.63 4.86 8.29
N LEU A 30 8.19 4.37 7.13
CA LEU A 30 8.99 4.37 5.91
C LEU A 30 9.41 5.79 5.53
N GLN A 31 8.50 6.75 5.58
CA GLN A 31 8.82 8.14 5.28
C GLN A 31 9.88 8.71 6.24
N ILE A 32 9.71 8.45 7.54
CA ILE A 32 10.66 8.89 8.57
C ILE A 32 12.03 8.24 8.35
N VAL A 33 12.06 6.92 8.15
CA VAL A 33 13.31 6.18 7.94
C VAL A 33 14.02 6.65 6.66
N THR A 34 13.29 6.88 5.59
CA THR A 34 13.86 7.40 4.33
C THR A 34 14.45 8.80 4.51
N MET A 35 13.79 9.63 5.31
CA MET A 35 14.25 10.99 5.58
C MET A 35 15.53 11.02 6.45
N TRP A 36 15.62 10.15 7.46
CA TRP A 36 16.69 10.18 8.45
C TRP A 36 17.86 9.24 8.15
N LEU A 37 17.59 8.08 7.59
CA LEU A 37 18.57 7.01 7.34
C LEU A 37 18.83 6.78 5.85
N GLY A 38 18.00 7.32 4.98
CA GLY A 38 18.19 7.24 3.53
C GLY A 38 19.47 7.93 3.11
N TRP A 39 20.37 7.20 2.49
CA TRP A 39 21.63 7.71 1.99
C TRP A 39 21.85 7.22 0.56
N LYS A 40 21.60 8.10 -0.39
CA LYS A 40 21.79 7.83 -1.82
C LYS A 40 23.25 8.09 -2.23
N HIS A 41 24.15 7.22 -1.80
CA HIS A 41 25.55 7.25 -2.19
C HIS A 41 25.96 5.88 -2.77
N PRO A 42 26.81 5.82 -3.80
CA PRO A 42 27.19 4.54 -4.40
C PRO A 42 27.83 3.57 -3.41
N ASP A 43 28.51 4.08 -2.38
CA ASP A 43 29.13 3.25 -1.34
C ASP A 43 28.18 2.91 -0.16
N ALA A 44 26.92 3.40 -0.20
CA ALA A 44 25.97 3.10 0.84
C ALA A 44 25.47 1.65 0.72
N PRO A 45 25.28 0.93 1.84
CA PRO A 45 24.69 -0.38 1.80
C PRO A 45 23.25 -0.31 1.23
N TRP A 46 22.86 -1.32 0.49
CA TRP A 46 21.59 -1.40 -0.23
C TRP A 46 20.35 -1.08 0.63
N TRP A 47 20.36 -1.48 1.91
CA TRP A 47 19.24 -1.21 2.84
C TRP A 47 19.13 0.27 3.25
N ARG A 48 20.19 1.06 3.09
CA ARG A 48 20.16 2.51 3.30
C ARG A 48 19.84 3.26 2.01
N GLN A 49 20.17 2.68 0.86
CA GLN A 49 19.83 3.27 -0.44
C GLN A 49 18.33 3.23 -0.67
N ASP A 50 17.70 2.10 -0.34
CA ASP A 50 16.25 1.93 -0.47
C ASP A 50 15.66 1.18 0.74
N PRO A 51 15.38 1.88 1.86
CA PRO A 51 14.78 1.26 3.05
C PRO A 51 13.43 0.60 2.78
N ALA A 52 12.75 0.98 1.72
CA ALA A 52 11.46 0.42 1.33
C ALA A 52 11.54 -1.08 1.05
N GLN A 53 12.66 -1.57 0.54
CA GLN A 53 12.88 -2.98 0.24
C GLN A 53 12.81 -3.88 1.48
N ILE A 54 13.10 -3.35 2.64
CA ILE A 54 12.97 -4.08 3.92
C ILE A 54 11.60 -3.81 4.55
N ILE A 55 11.16 -2.56 4.54
CA ILE A 55 9.95 -2.16 5.28
C ILE A 55 8.70 -2.74 4.63
N TYR A 56 8.59 -2.76 3.30
CA TYR A 56 7.40 -3.30 2.62
C TYR A 56 7.15 -4.79 2.87
N PRO A 57 8.14 -5.69 2.80
CA PRO A 57 7.93 -7.09 3.16
C PRO A 57 7.48 -7.26 4.61
N ILE A 58 8.11 -6.55 5.54
CA ILE A 58 7.72 -6.59 6.96
C ILE A 58 6.30 -6.09 7.16
N GLN A 59 5.95 -4.95 6.56
CA GLN A 59 4.59 -4.40 6.57
C GLN A 59 3.58 -5.41 6.05
N THR A 60 3.86 -6.06 4.93
CA THR A 60 2.98 -7.07 4.33
C THR A 60 2.79 -8.26 5.25
N ILE A 61 3.86 -8.79 5.84
CA ILE A 61 3.81 -9.93 6.76
C ILE A 61 3.00 -9.58 8.02
N VAL A 62 3.24 -8.42 8.60
CA VAL A 62 2.54 -7.98 9.82
C VAL A 62 1.04 -7.77 9.55
N VAL A 63 0.69 -7.11 8.46
CA VAL A 63 -0.72 -6.88 8.09
C VAL A 63 -1.40 -8.20 7.78
N LEU A 64 -0.75 -9.11 7.05
CA LEU A 64 -1.26 -10.44 6.76
C LEU A 64 -1.48 -11.26 8.04
N ALA A 65 -0.53 -11.23 8.99
CA ALA A 65 -0.66 -11.90 10.28
C ALA A 65 -1.85 -11.36 11.10
N LEU A 66 -2.06 -10.04 11.08
CA LEU A 66 -3.24 -9.42 11.70
C LEU A 66 -4.54 -9.86 11.02
N MET A 67 -4.58 -9.91 9.71
CA MET A 67 -5.76 -10.38 8.97
C MET A 67 -6.05 -11.85 9.28
N VAL A 68 -5.03 -12.70 9.39
CA VAL A 68 -5.20 -14.11 9.80
C VAL A 68 -5.67 -14.21 11.24
N HIS A 69 -5.14 -13.38 12.14
CA HIS A 69 -5.57 -13.33 13.54
C HIS A 69 -7.04 -13.00 13.69
N TYR A 70 -7.52 -12.02 12.90
CA TYR A 70 -8.92 -11.59 12.89
C TYR A 70 -9.79 -12.34 11.86
N TRP A 71 -9.28 -13.43 11.27
CA TRP A 71 -9.97 -14.15 10.20
C TRP A 71 -11.43 -14.51 10.53
N ARG A 72 -11.68 -14.88 11.77
CA ARG A 72 -13.04 -15.25 12.24
C ARG A 72 -14.02 -14.07 12.30
N CYS A 73 -13.49 -12.85 12.30
CA CYS A 73 -14.32 -11.64 12.33
C CYS A 73 -14.76 -11.21 10.93
N TYR A 74 -14.12 -11.73 9.88
CA TYR A 74 -14.46 -11.40 8.51
C TYR A 74 -15.53 -12.35 7.98
N THR A 75 -16.66 -11.79 7.53
CA THR A 75 -17.70 -12.57 6.84
C THR A 75 -17.48 -12.46 5.34
N PHE A 76 -16.95 -13.52 4.75
CA PHE A 76 -16.81 -13.60 3.30
C PHE A 76 -18.09 -14.22 2.72
N SER A 77 -18.94 -13.38 2.14
CA SER A 77 -20.03 -13.85 1.29
C SER A 77 -19.56 -13.78 -0.17
N TRP A 78 -19.35 -14.95 -0.77
CA TRP A 78 -18.99 -15.01 -2.17
C TRP A 78 -20.26 -14.77 -3.01
N SER A 79 -20.40 -13.56 -3.51
CA SER A 79 -21.41 -13.22 -4.51
C SER A 79 -20.71 -12.84 -5.82
N TRP A 80 -20.98 -13.59 -6.88
CA TRP A 80 -20.41 -13.34 -8.21
C TRP A 80 -20.65 -11.91 -8.69
N LYS A 81 -21.83 -11.37 -8.44
CA LYS A 81 -22.19 -10.00 -8.81
C LYS A 81 -21.31 -8.96 -8.10
N TRP A 82 -21.14 -9.09 -6.80
CA TRP A 82 -20.32 -8.17 -6.00
C TRP A 82 -18.83 -8.30 -6.29
N SER A 83 -18.37 -9.52 -6.57
CA SER A 83 -16.99 -9.76 -6.99
C SER A 83 -16.69 -9.11 -8.34
N LEU A 84 -17.61 -9.22 -9.29
CA LEU A 84 -17.47 -8.57 -10.60
C LEU A 84 -17.44 -7.04 -10.47
N ILE A 85 -18.33 -6.47 -9.66
CA ILE A 85 -18.33 -5.03 -9.36
C ILE A 85 -16.99 -4.60 -8.75
N GLY A 86 -16.49 -5.36 -7.78
CA GLY A 86 -15.19 -5.08 -7.15
C GLY A 86 -14.02 -5.10 -8.15
N VAL A 87 -14.00 -6.07 -9.04
CA VAL A 87 -12.98 -6.17 -10.11
C VAL A 87 -13.06 -4.97 -11.06
N VAL A 88 -14.27 -4.58 -11.48
CA VAL A 88 -14.47 -3.43 -12.37
C VAL A 88 -14.01 -2.14 -11.68
N PHE A 89 -14.43 -1.91 -10.44
CA PHE A 89 -13.98 -0.74 -9.68
C PHE A 89 -12.47 -0.73 -9.43
N GLY A 90 -11.88 -1.89 -9.15
CA GLY A 90 -10.42 -2.03 -9.01
C GLY A 90 -9.69 -1.69 -10.31
N ALA A 91 -10.17 -2.19 -11.44
CA ALA A 91 -9.59 -1.89 -12.75
C ALA A 91 -9.72 -0.40 -13.11
N VAL A 92 -10.87 0.20 -12.84
CA VAL A 92 -11.08 1.66 -13.03
C VAL A 92 -10.17 2.47 -12.12
N GLY A 93 -10.01 2.07 -10.86
CA GLY A 93 -9.11 2.71 -9.89
C GLY A 93 -7.64 2.65 -10.34
N ILE A 94 -7.18 1.50 -10.83
CA ILE A 94 -5.84 1.34 -11.39
C ILE A 94 -5.68 2.20 -12.65
N GLY A 95 -6.65 2.19 -13.55
CA GLY A 95 -6.65 3.01 -14.75
C GLY A 95 -6.58 4.50 -14.41
N PHE A 96 -7.35 4.94 -13.44
CA PHE A 96 -7.32 6.32 -12.96
C PHE A 96 -5.97 6.69 -12.31
N TRP A 97 -5.35 5.75 -11.60
CA TRP A 97 -4.03 5.94 -11.01
C TRP A 97 -2.93 6.05 -12.06
N LEU A 98 -3.01 5.25 -13.13
CA LEU A 98 -2.03 5.25 -14.22
C LEU A 98 -2.26 6.39 -15.24
N LEU A 99 -3.45 7.00 -15.27
CA LEU A 99 -3.83 8.01 -16.24
C LEU A 99 -2.89 9.23 -16.25
N PRO A 100 -2.47 9.80 -15.10
CA PRO A 100 -1.53 10.91 -15.11
C PRO A 100 -0.19 10.56 -15.76
N THR A 101 0.40 9.40 -15.46
CA THR A 101 1.68 8.97 -16.01
C THR A 101 1.60 8.77 -17.51
N THR A 102 0.58 8.05 -18.00
CA THR A 102 0.38 7.79 -19.42
C THR A 102 0.05 9.07 -20.20
N LEU A 103 -0.65 10.01 -19.57
CA LEU A 103 -0.98 11.28 -20.19
C LEU A 103 0.25 12.18 -20.34
N TYR A 104 1.10 12.24 -19.31
CA TYR A 104 2.35 13.00 -19.37
C TYR A 104 3.29 12.44 -20.44
N ASP A 105 3.43 11.12 -20.52
CA ASP A 105 4.24 10.47 -21.56
C ASP A 105 3.68 10.74 -22.98
N ALA A 106 2.37 10.67 -23.15
CA ALA A 106 1.72 10.90 -24.44
C ALA A 106 1.80 12.35 -24.91
N LEU A 107 1.85 13.30 -23.97
CA LEU A 107 1.95 14.74 -24.28
C LEU A 107 3.41 15.21 -24.41
N GLY A 108 4.39 14.33 -24.19
CA GLY A 108 5.82 14.65 -24.31
C GLY A 108 6.33 15.64 -23.26
N TYR A 109 5.59 15.81 -22.18
CA TYR A 109 6.09 16.57 -21.04
C TYR A 109 7.11 15.75 -20.29
N GLU A 110 8.38 16.13 -20.36
CA GLU A 110 9.37 15.66 -19.38
C GLU A 110 8.90 16.15 -18.02
N SER A 111 8.51 15.21 -17.17
CA SER A 111 8.07 15.50 -15.80
C SER A 111 9.28 16.04 -15.02
N GLU A 112 9.38 17.35 -14.88
CA GLU A 112 10.23 17.92 -13.86
C GLU A 112 9.72 17.43 -12.48
N PRO A 113 10.64 16.98 -11.59
CA PRO A 113 10.26 16.38 -10.31
C PRO A 113 9.56 17.35 -9.35
N ASP A 114 9.47 18.61 -9.67
CA ASP A 114 8.91 19.66 -8.82
C ASP A 114 7.43 20.01 -9.12
N GLY A 115 6.79 19.30 -10.04
CA GLY A 115 5.40 19.51 -10.37
C GLY A 115 4.41 18.73 -9.48
N ILE A 116 3.12 18.86 -9.82
CA ILE A 116 1.99 18.12 -9.19
C ILE A 116 2.25 16.60 -9.18
N ALA A 117 2.99 16.06 -10.15
CA ALA A 117 3.41 14.68 -10.21
C ALA A 117 4.30 14.27 -9.03
N GLY A 118 5.19 15.16 -8.58
CA GLY A 118 6.01 14.94 -7.38
C GLY A 118 5.17 14.93 -6.10
N LEU A 119 4.16 15.78 -6.02
CA LEU A 119 3.23 15.83 -4.88
C LEU A 119 2.37 14.57 -4.78
N LEU A 120 1.99 13.98 -5.89
CA LEU A 120 1.18 12.75 -5.94
C LEU A 120 2.01 11.46 -5.85
N GLY A 121 3.32 11.55 -5.71
CA GLY A 121 4.21 10.39 -5.66
C GLY A 121 4.29 9.59 -6.96
N VAL A 122 3.88 10.19 -8.07
CA VAL A 122 3.85 9.60 -9.43
C VAL A 122 5.15 9.91 -10.19
N ALA A 123 6.15 10.50 -9.53
CA ALA A 123 7.44 10.75 -10.13
C ALA A 123 8.05 9.44 -10.63
N GLU A 124 8.30 9.36 -11.93
CA GLU A 124 8.95 8.23 -12.56
C GLU A 124 10.23 7.86 -11.85
N ARG A 125 10.33 6.62 -11.42
CA ARG A 125 11.63 6.04 -11.09
C ARG A 125 12.38 5.84 -12.42
N LYS A 126 13.19 6.81 -12.82
CA LYS A 126 14.06 6.68 -13.99
C LYS A 126 15.13 5.59 -13.84
N GLU A 127 15.26 5.05 -12.65
CA GLU A 127 16.19 3.96 -12.36
C GLU A 127 15.37 2.73 -12.01
N GLY A 128 15.28 1.80 -12.97
CA GLY A 128 14.82 0.45 -12.70
C GLY A 128 15.65 -0.17 -11.59
N PHE A 129 15.09 -1.14 -10.89
CA PHE A 129 15.81 -1.97 -9.94
C PHE A 129 17.01 -2.59 -10.67
N ASP A 130 18.19 -2.08 -10.37
CA ASP A 130 19.47 -2.65 -10.78
C ASP A 130 19.97 -3.49 -9.61
N PRO A 131 19.92 -4.83 -9.74
CA PRO A 131 20.29 -5.74 -8.67
C PRO A 131 21.79 -5.67 -8.34
#